data_b062c0f6ba7a58c0fd45afc05dc7a594
#
_entry.id   b062c0f6ba7a58c0fd45afc05dc7a594
#
_cell.length_a   1.000
_cell.length_b   1.000
_cell.length_c   1.000
_cell.angle_alpha   90.00
_cell.angle_beta   90.00
_cell.angle_gamma   90.00
#
_symmetry.space_group_name_H-M   'P 1'
#
loop_
_entity.id
_entity.type
_entity.pdbx_description
1 polymer ?
#
loop_
_entity_poly.entity_id
_entity_poly.type
_entity_poly.pdbx_seq_one_letter_code
_entity_poly.pdbx_strand_id
1 'polypeptide(L)'
;FPGFAAAEVLYGDDGQVRGIATGNMGVGKDGEPHAGFQLGMELLGKYTIFAEGARGHLGRQLIERFGLDKGRDPQSYAIGIKELWDVPAAAARPGLVLHSAGWPVDEQTYGGGFLYHMEGNQVALGYVVGLDYQNPWTSPFEEMQRWKTHPAIRRNIEGGTRVGYGARA
;
A
#
# COMPACT_ATOMS: atom_id res chain seq x y z
N PHE A 1 8.00 12.58 10.20
CA PHE A 1 9.08 11.84 10.89
C PHE A 1 9.40 10.53 10.14
N PRO A 2 10.04 10.62 8.95
CA PRO A 2 10.45 9.43 8.22
C PRO A 2 11.41 8.57 9.05
N GLY A 3 11.24 7.25 9.03
CA GLY A 3 12.09 6.31 9.76
C GLY A 3 11.66 6.03 11.21
N PHE A 4 10.70 6.78 11.76
CA PHE A 4 10.14 6.50 13.08
C PHE A 4 8.89 5.65 12.95
N ALA A 5 8.95 4.42 13.45
CA ALA A 5 7.79 3.55 13.50
C ALA A 5 6.87 3.92 14.67
N ALA A 6 5.58 4.06 14.43
CA ALA A 6 4.59 4.12 15.50
C ALA A 6 4.54 2.75 16.19
N ALA A 7 4.84 2.71 17.49
CA ALA A 7 4.98 1.48 18.26
C ALA A 7 3.81 1.25 19.23
N GLU A 8 3.20 2.32 19.74
CA GLU A 8 2.18 2.25 20.76
C GLU A 8 1.11 3.32 20.57
N VAL A 9 -0.12 3.02 20.93
CA VAL A 9 -1.22 4.00 20.99
C VAL A 9 -1.28 4.60 22.39
N LEU A 10 -1.28 5.92 22.48
CA LEU A 10 -1.41 6.65 23.74
C LEU A 10 -2.88 6.96 24.02
N TYR A 11 -3.29 6.68 25.25
CA TYR A 11 -4.67 6.90 25.71
C TYR A 11 -4.72 7.94 26.83
N GLY A 12 -5.81 8.67 26.92
CA GLY A 12 -6.14 9.52 28.05
C GLY A 12 -6.85 8.77 29.16
N ASP A 13 -7.13 9.48 30.26
CA ASP A 13 -7.77 8.92 31.46
C ASP A 13 -9.18 8.37 31.23
N ASP A 14 -9.89 8.94 30.24
CA ASP A 14 -11.21 8.49 29.79
C ASP A 14 -11.14 7.42 28.67
N GLY A 15 -9.92 6.95 28.34
CA GLY A 15 -9.67 5.93 27.33
C GLY A 15 -9.67 6.41 25.87
N GLN A 16 -9.84 7.74 25.62
CA GLN A 16 -9.73 8.28 24.28
C GLN A 16 -8.29 8.20 23.76
N VAL A 17 -8.12 8.07 22.45
CA VAL A 17 -6.80 8.14 21.82
C VAL A 17 -6.27 9.57 21.90
N ARG A 18 -5.05 9.74 22.41
CA ARG A 18 -4.36 11.02 22.52
C ARG A 18 -3.23 11.19 21.49
N GLY A 19 -2.76 10.11 20.92
CA GLY A 19 -1.62 10.11 20.01
C GLY A 19 -0.98 8.75 19.91
N ILE A 20 0.29 8.75 19.53
CA ILE A 20 1.13 7.55 19.45
C ILE A 20 2.49 7.78 20.11
N ALA A 21 3.13 6.71 20.57
CA ALA A 21 4.55 6.70 20.86
C ALA A 21 5.31 6.02 19.72
N THR A 22 6.48 6.58 19.37
CA THR A 22 7.39 5.94 18.41
C THR A 22 8.29 4.95 19.14
N GLY A 23 8.79 3.95 18.43
CA GLY A 23 9.85 3.09 18.92
C GLY A 23 11.20 3.81 18.99
N ASN A 24 12.15 3.24 19.74
CA ASN A 24 13.51 3.70 19.74
C ASN A 24 14.19 3.45 18.39
N MET A 25 15.03 4.35 17.95
CA MET A 25 15.87 4.19 16.77
C MET A 25 17.31 3.80 17.13
N GLY A 26 18.00 3.19 16.18
CA GLY A 26 19.41 2.80 16.38
C GLY A 26 19.59 1.67 17.39
N VAL A 27 18.61 0.79 17.53
CA VAL A 27 18.69 -0.43 18.33
C VAL A 27 19.11 -1.59 17.43
N GLY A 28 20.12 -2.33 17.82
CA GLY A 28 20.61 -3.50 17.10
C GLY A 28 19.71 -4.73 17.22
N LYS A 29 20.04 -5.78 16.49
CA LYS A 29 19.35 -7.08 16.59
C LYS A 29 19.52 -7.76 17.94
N ASP A 30 20.56 -7.39 18.67
CA ASP A 30 20.89 -7.80 20.05
C ASP A 30 20.09 -7.05 21.10
N GLY A 31 19.35 -6.02 20.71
CA GLY A 31 18.59 -5.15 21.61
C GLY A 31 19.41 -3.98 22.19
N GLU A 32 20.70 -3.88 21.84
CA GLU A 32 21.58 -2.85 22.39
C GLU A 32 21.61 -1.58 21.52
N PRO A 33 21.81 -0.41 22.14
CA PRO A 33 21.95 0.85 21.44
C PRO A 33 23.21 0.88 20.55
N HIS A 34 23.06 1.32 19.30
CA HIS A 34 24.15 1.58 18.37
C HIS A 34 24.43 3.09 18.20
N ALA A 35 25.48 3.42 17.42
CA ALA A 35 25.72 4.79 16.99
C ALA A 35 24.49 5.34 16.25
N GLY A 36 23.97 6.48 16.72
CA GLY A 36 22.71 7.04 16.23
C GLY A 36 21.47 6.61 17.01
N PHE A 37 21.62 5.97 18.17
CA PHE A 37 20.50 5.68 19.05
C PHE A 37 19.73 6.95 19.42
N GLN A 38 18.42 6.89 19.29
CA GLN A 38 17.49 7.93 19.71
C GLN A 38 16.29 7.28 20.44
N LEU A 39 15.95 7.83 21.57
CA LEU A 39 14.72 7.46 22.27
C LEU A 39 13.49 7.75 21.42
N GLY A 40 12.50 6.89 21.53
CA GLY A 40 11.18 7.15 21.01
C GLY A 40 10.57 8.40 21.64
N MET A 41 9.58 8.97 20.99
CA MET A 41 8.88 10.17 21.45
C MET A 41 7.38 9.96 21.41
N GLU A 42 6.67 10.67 22.28
CA GLU A 42 5.22 10.77 22.24
C GLU A 42 4.81 11.87 21.26
N LEU A 43 3.94 11.53 20.34
CA LEU A 43 3.33 12.46 19.38
C LEU A 43 1.85 12.60 19.73
N LEU A 44 1.49 13.73 20.29
CA LEU A 44 0.14 14.03 20.72
C LEU A 44 -0.61 14.86 19.67
N GLY A 45 -1.90 14.59 19.51
CA GLY A 45 -2.75 15.31 18.57
C GLY A 45 -4.22 15.30 18.99
N LYS A 46 -4.96 16.27 18.49
CA LYS A 46 -6.42 16.31 18.67
C LYS A 46 -7.12 15.16 17.94
N TYR A 47 -6.53 14.75 16.82
CA TYR A 47 -6.96 13.61 16.00
C TYR A 47 -5.74 12.78 15.62
N THR A 48 -5.88 11.47 15.63
CA THR A 48 -4.85 10.52 15.18
C THR A 48 -5.43 9.68 14.05
N ILE A 49 -4.77 9.71 12.89
CA ILE A 49 -5.18 8.94 11.70
C ILE A 49 -4.27 7.72 11.56
N PHE A 50 -4.86 6.52 11.62
CA PHE A 50 -4.14 5.27 11.44
C PHE A 50 -4.27 4.82 9.98
N ALA A 51 -3.22 5.03 9.21
CA ALA A 51 -3.16 4.71 7.77
C ALA A 51 -2.16 3.59 7.48
N GLU A 52 -2.20 2.53 8.28
CA GLU A 52 -1.24 1.42 8.28
C GLU A 52 -1.54 0.34 7.24
N GLY A 53 -2.60 0.52 6.45
CA GLY A 53 -3.06 -0.46 5.48
C GLY A 53 -3.95 -1.55 6.10
N ALA A 54 -4.25 -2.58 5.31
CA ALA A 54 -5.25 -3.61 5.62
C ALA A 54 -4.97 -4.40 6.91
N ARG A 55 -3.72 -4.49 7.33
CA ARG A 55 -3.29 -5.27 8.51
C ARG A 55 -2.36 -4.47 9.43
N GLY A 56 -2.66 -3.20 9.62
CA GLY A 56 -1.93 -2.33 10.55
C GLY A 56 -1.93 -2.90 11.97
N HIS A 57 -0.78 -2.92 12.63
CA HIS A 57 -0.66 -3.55 13.96
C HIS A 57 -1.33 -2.71 15.06
N LEU A 58 -1.26 -1.39 15.01
CA LEU A 58 -1.96 -0.51 15.96
C LEU A 58 -3.45 -0.44 15.64
N GLY A 59 -3.82 -0.41 14.34
CA GLY A 59 -5.20 -0.45 13.91
C GLY A 59 -5.94 -1.68 14.42
N ARG A 60 -5.30 -2.84 14.45
CA ARG A 60 -5.87 -4.07 15.02
C ARG A 60 -6.17 -3.94 16.52
N GLN A 61 -5.26 -3.35 17.29
CA GLN A 61 -5.46 -3.09 18.72
C GLN A 61 -6.66 -2.16 18.96
N LEU A 62 -6.84 -1.15 18.10
CA LEU A 62 -7.98 -0.23 18.18
C LEU A 62 -9.30 -0.91 17.83
N ILE A 63 -9.30 -1.75 16.77
CA ILE A 63 -10.47 -2.54 16.39
C ILE A 63 -10.93 -3.41 17.56
N GLU A 64 -10.01 -4.13 18.18
CA GLU A 64 -10.29 -4.98 19.34
C GLU A 64 -10.75 -4.16 20.55
N ARG A 65 -10.02 -3.12 20.92
CA ARG A 65 -10.30 -2.29 22.10
C ARG A 65 -11.66 -1.61 22.04
N PHE A 66 -11.99 -1.06 20.88
CA PHE A 66 -13.23 -0.29 20.69
C PHE A 66 -14.34 -1.09 20.01
N GLY A 67 -14.10 -2.36 19.67
CA GLY A 67 -15.09 -3.21 19.01
C GLY A 67 -15.54 -2.65 17.66
N LEU A 68 -14.62 -2.08 16.87
CA LEU A 68 -14.94 -1.34 15.64
C LEU A 68 -15.45 -2.24 14.50
N ASP A 69 -15.23 -3.54 14.60
CA ASP A 69 -15.71 -4.58 13.69
C ASP A 69 -17.10 -5.13 14.03
N LYS A 70 -17.64 -4.80 15.21
CA LYS A 70 -18.96 -5.29 15.64
C LYS A 70 -20.06 -4.83 14.70
N GLY A 71 -20.81 -5.77 14.15
CA GLY A 71 -21.91 -5.51 13.22
C GLY A 71 -21.46 -5.00 11.85
N ARG A 72 -20.20 -5.24 11.49
CA ARG A 72 -19.64 -4.98 10.15
C ARG A 72 -19.47 -6.28 9.38
N ASP A 73 -19.49 -6.17 8.06
CA ASP A 73 -19.14 -7.27 7.19
C ASP A 73 -17.66 -7.66 7.38
N PRO A 74 -17.30 -8.95 7.18
CA PRO A 74 -15.92 -9.38 7.21
C PRO A 74 -15.08 -8.57 6.20
N GLN A 75 -13.86 -8.24 6.59
CA GLN A 75 -12.93 -7.53 5.72
C GLN A 75 -12.54 -8.40 4.52
N SER A 76 -12.71 -7.88 3.32
CA SER A 76 -12.19 -8.46 2.09
C SER A 76 -10.77 -8.01 1.84
N TYR A 77 -9.97 -8.88 1.23
CA TYR A 77 -8.56 -8.60 0.92
C TYR A 77 -8.32 -8.70 -0.59
N ALA A 78 -7.40 -7.88 -1.06
CA ALA A 78 -6.90 -7.96 -2.42
C ALA A 78 -5.38 -7.82 -2.42
N ILE A 79 -4.71 -8.43 -3.39
CA ILE A 79 -3.29 -8.19 -3.62
C ILE A 79 -3.12 -7.17 -4.73
N GLY A 80 -2.34 -6.13 -4.46
CA GLY A 80 -1.92 -5.14 -5.46
C GLY A 80 -0.46 -5.34 -5.82
N ILE A 81 -0.19 -5.53 -7.11
CA ILE A 81 1.17 -5.57 -7.66
C ILE A 81 1.42 -4.25 -8.37
N LYS A 82 2.54 -3.60 -8.08
CA LYS A 82 2.88 -2.27 -8.58
C LYS A 82 4.26 -2.28 -9.24
N GLU A 83 4.40 -1.46 -10.27
CA GLU A 83 5.68 -1.19 -10.92
C GLU A 83 5.85 0.32 -11.13
N LEU A 84 7.10 0.77 -11.12
CA LEU A 84 7.51 2.10 -11.52
C LEU A 84 8.38 1.99 -12.77
N TRP A 85 8.07 2.80 -13.76
CA TRP A 85 8.74 2.80 -15.06
C TRP A 85 9.27 4.19 -15.38
N ASP A 86 10.50 4.28 -15.86
CA ASP A 86 11.01 5.44 -16.57
C ASP A 86 10.65 5.30 -18.05
N VAL A 87 9.97 6.28 -18.62
CA VAL A 87 9.48 6.23 -19.99
C VAL A 87 10.15 7.32 -20.85
N PRO A 88 10.23 7.13 -22.17
CA PRO A 88 10.70 8.21 -23.05
C PRO A 88 9.87 9.49 -22.86
N ALA A 89 10.53 10.66 -22.90
CA ALA A 89 9.87 11.95 -22.71
C ALA A 89 8.68 12.17 -23.67
N ALA A 90 8.76 11.63 -24.89
CA ALA A 90 7.67 11.69 -25.86
C ALA A 90 6.42 10.89 -25.46
N ALA A 91 6.56 9.90 -24.56
CA ALA A 91 5.47 9.09 -24.02
C ALA A 91 4.93 9.64 -22.70
N ALA A 92 5.69 10.51 -22.03
CA ALA A 92 5.32 11.09 -20.75
C ALA A 92 4.14 12.07 -20.88
N ARG A 93 3.17 11.95 -19.95
CA ARG A 93 1.97 12.83 -19.88
C ARG A 93 1.65 13.14 -18.42
N PRO A 94 2.50 13.91 -17.72
CA PRO A 94 2.29 14.19 -16.30
C PRO A 94 0.86 14.63 -15.98
N GLY A 95 0.26 14.01 -14.95
CA GLY A 95 -1.12 14.23 -14.54
C GLY A 95 -2.15 13.33 -15.22
N LEU A 96 -1.76 12.54 -16.24
CA LEU A 96 -2.68 11.53 -16.80
C LEU A 96 -2.89 10.40 -15.78
N VAL A 97 -4.14 10.15 -15.45
CA VAL A 97 -4.62 9.04 -14.62
C VAL A 97 -5.52 8.14 -15.45
N LEU A 98 -5.25 6.84 -15.42
CA LEU A 98 -6.07 5.84 -16.08
C LEU A 98 -6.41 4.74 -15.06
N HIS A 99 -7.68 4.37 -15.01
CA HIS A 99 -8.15 3.20 -14.29
C HIS A 99 -8.83 2.22 -15.24
N SER A 100 -8.74 0.94 -14.92
CA SER A 100 -9.45 -0.14 -15.61
C SER A 100 -10.09 -1.07 -14.59
N ALA A 101 -11.16 -1.75 -14.97
CA ALA A 101 -11.83 -2.77 -14.17
C ALA A 101 -11.90 -4.08 -14.95
N GLY A 102 -11.85 -5.21 -14.22
CA GLY A 102 -11.97 -6.56 -14.77
C GLY A 102 -10.73 -6.99 -15.54
N TRP A 103 -10.87 -7.20 -16.84
CA TRP A 103 -9.84 -7.81 -17.68
C TRP A 103 -8.39 -7.50 -17.25
N PRO A 104 -7.51 -8.51 -17.19
CA PRO A 104 -7.61 -9.88 -17.72
C PRO A 104 -8.25 -10.94 -16.81
N VAL A 105 -8.61 -10.61 -15.57
CA VAL A 105 -9.40 -11.54 -14.75
C VAL A 105 -10.80 -11.72 -15.32
N ASP A 106 -11.44 -12.85 -14.95
CA ASP A 106 -12.81 -13.19 -15.37
C ASP A 106 -13.86 -12.29 -14.68
N GLU A 107 -15.12 -12.45 -15.09
CA GLU A 107 -16.24 -11.64 -14.59
C GLU A 107 -16.60 -11.92 -13.12
N GLN A 108 -16.12 -13.01 -12.55
CA GLN A 108 -16.39 -13.41 -11.17
C GLN A 108 -15.27 -12.97 -10.21
N THR A 109 -14.12 -12.58 -10.75
CA THR A 109 -12.96 -12.18 -9.97
C THR A 109 -12.88 -10.64 -9.90
N TYR A 110 -12.93 -10.08 -8.69
CA TYR A 110 -12.70 -8.66 -8.50
C TYR A 110 -11.26 -8.31 -8.89
N GLY A 111 -11.10 -7.33 -9.79
CA GLY A 111 -9.79 -6.89 -10.21
C GLY A 111 -9.83 -5.66 -11.07
N GLY A 112 -8.65 -5.08 -11.29
CA GLY A 112 -8.49 -3.90 -12.12
C GLY A 112 -7.13 -3.26 -11.95
N GLY A 113 -6.81 -2.32 -12.82
CA GLY A 113 -5.52 -1.68 -12.84
C GLY A 113 -5.59 -0.17 -12.77
N PHE A 114 -4.48 0.42 -12.38
CA PHE A 114 -4.25 1.86 -12.41
C PHE A 114 -2.94 2.17 -13.12
N LEU A 115 -2.88 3.36 -13.73
CA LEU A 115 -1.68 3.88 -14.37
C LEU A 115 -1.66 5.41 -14.18
N TYR A 116 -0.57 5.92 -13.62
CA TYR A 116 -0.39 7.32 -13.33
C TYR A 116 0.90 7.83 -13.97
N HIS A 117 0.77 8.84 -14.84
CA HIS A 117 1.93 9.58 -15.32
C HIS A 117 2.34 10.61 -14.28
N MET A 118 3.53 10.45 -13.75
CA MET A 118 4.14 11.32 -12.75
C MET A 118 5.11 12.31 -13.40
N GLU A 119 5.63 13.23 -12.62
CA GLU A 119 6.74 14.08 -13.05
C GLU A 119 8.01 13.25 -13.27
N GLY A 120 9.03 13.85 -13.95
CA GLY A 120 10.30 13.18 -14.20
C GLY A 120 10.23 12.02 -15.20
N ASN A 121 9.23 12.03 -16.11
CA ASN A 121 9.00 10.97 -17.10
C ASN A 121 8.76 9.59 -16.48
N GLN A 122 8.13 9.56 -15.31
CA GLN A 122 7.81 8.33 -14.61
C GLN A 122 6.34 7.93 -14.79
N VAL A 123 6.12 6.62 -14.85
CA VAL A 123 4.78 6.02 -14.85
C VAL A 123 4.71 4.99 -13.73
N ALA A 124 3.82 5.26 -12.77
CA ALA A 124 3.45 4.28 -11.76
C ALA A 124 2.23 3.50 -12.26
N LEU A 125 2.31 2.19 -12.25
CA LEU A 125 1.19 1.35 -12.67
C LEU A 125 1.06 0.14 -11.75
N GLY A 126 -0.14 -0.41 -11.67
CA GLY A 126 -0.41 -1.60 -10.88
C GLY A 126 -1.71 -2.27 -11.26
N TYR A 127 -1.82 -3.51 -10.82
CA TYR A 127 -2.98 -4.35 -10.98
C TYR A 127 -3.36 -4.98 -9.66
N VAL A 128 -4.65 -4.97 -9.34
CA VAL A 128 -5.19 -5.48 -8.08
C VAL A 128 -6.07 -6.68 -8.39
N VAL A 129 -5.96 -7.73 -7.59
CA VAL A 129 -6.81 -8.94 -7.68
C VAL A 129 -7.36 -9.23 -6.29
N GLY A 130 -8.69 -9.38 -6.19
CA GLY A 130 -9.35 -9.87 -4.98
C GLY A 130 -8.85 -11.27 -4.63
N LEU A 131 -8.59 -11.54 -3.35
CA LEU A 131 -8.02 -12.81 -2.91
C LEU A 131 -9.09 -13.93 -2.69
N ASP A 132 -10.33 -13.63 -3.03
CA ASP A 132 -11.46 -14.55 -3.03
C ASP A 132 -11.73 -15.22 -4.39
N TYR A 133 -10.80 -15.09 -5.35
CA TYR A 133 -10.93 -15.72 -6.67
C TYR A 133 -11.07 -17.24 -6.55
N GLN A 134 -11.95 -17.81 -7.37
CA GLN A 134 -12.31 -19.24 -7.30
C GLN A 134 -11.35 -20.15 -8.08
N ASN A 135 -10.73 -19.63 -9.13
CA ASN A 135 -9.79 -20.38 -9.95
C ASN A 135 -8.42 -20.50 -9.26
N PRO A 136 -8.01 -21.68 -8.74
CA PRO A 136 -6.74 -21.83 -8.04
C PRO A 136 -5.50 -21.62 -8.93
N TRP A 137 -5.66 -21.59 -10.23
CA TRP A 137 -4.59 -21.32 -11.20
C TRP A 137 -4.43 -19.84 -11.53
N THR A 138 -5.26 -18.97 -10.96
CA THR A 138 -5.10 -17.53 -11.12
C THR A 138 -3.79 -17.08 -10.48
N SER A 139 -2.95 -16.47 -11.27
CA SER A 139 -1.71 -15.85 -10.82
C SER A 139 -1.84 -14.32 -10.93
N PRO A 140 -1.99 -13.58 -9.82
CA PRO A 140 -2.08 -12.12 -9.87
C PRO A 140 -0.92 -11.45 -10.61
N PHE A 141 0.29 -12.03 -10.52
CA PHE A 141 1.44 -11.55 -11.27
C PHE A 141 1.26 -11.70 -12.78
N GLU A 142 0.85 -12.89 -13.25
CA GLU A 142 0.61 -13.15 -14.68
C GLU A 142 -0.55 -12.30 -15.20
N GLU A 143 -1.60 -12.09 -14.41
CA GLU A 143 -2.71 -11.21 -14.79
C GLU A 143 -2.23 -9.76 -14.99
N MET A 144 -1.33 -9.27 -14.14
CA MET A 144 -0.70 -7.96 -14.37
C MET A 144 0.14 -7.93 -15.64
N GLN A 145 0.90 -9.00 -15.95
CA GLN A 145 1.68 -9.06 -17.20
C GLN A 145 0.75 -9.03 -18.41
N ARG A 146 -0.35 -9.78 -18.39
CA ARG A 146 -1.38 -9.76 -19.44
C ARG A 146 -2.01 -8.39 -19.57
N TRP A 147 -2.37 -7.75 -18.47
CA TRP A 147 -2.96 -6.41 -18.45
C TRP A 147 -2.06 -5.38 -19.14
N LYS A 148 -0.75 -5.44 -18.93
CA LYS A 148 0.22 -4.57 -19.60
C LYS A 148 0.28 -4.76 -21.12
N THR A 149 -0.16 -5.89 -21.65
CA THR A 149 -0.20 -6.12 -23.10
C THR A 149 -1.35 -5.41 -23.80
N HIS A 150 -2.37 -4.97 -23.04
CA HIS A 150 -3.50 -4.25 -23.63
C HIS A 150 -3.03 -2.95 -24.31
N PRO A 151 -3.46 -2.66 -25.55
CA PRO A 151 -2.95 -1.52 -26.31
C PRO A 151 -3.10 -0.17 -25.58
N ALA A 152 -4.18 0.03 -24.83
CA ALA A 152 -4.39 1.26 -24.07
C ALA A 152 -3.40 1.43 -22.91
N ILE A 153 -2.84 0.34 -22.39
CA ILE A 153 -1.85 0.34 -21.32
C ILE A 153 -0.44 0.38 -21.92
N ARG A 154 -0.15 -0.58 -22.82
CA ARG A 154 1.17 -0.77 -23.40
C ARG A 154 1.78 0.50 -23.97
N ARG A 155 1.01 1.30 -24.70
CA ARG A 155 1.47 2.55 -25.31
C ARG A 155 2.05 3.57 -24.32
N ASN A 156 1.72 3.44 -23.03
CA ASN A 156 2.18 4.36 -21.97
C ASN A 156 3.53 3.95 -21.37
N ILE A 157 3.98 2.71 -21.60
CA ILE A 157 5.23 2.16 -21.07
C ILE A 157 6.16 1.63 -22.16
N GLU A 158 5.74 1.67 -23.41
CA GLU A 158 6.53 1.18 -24.55
C GLU A 158 7.83 1.98 -24.70
N GLY A 159 8.95 1.27 -24.85
CA GLY A 159 10.29 1.87 -24.87
C GLY A 159 10.82 2.31 -23.51
N GLY A 160 10.05 2.11 -22.44
CA GLY A 160 10.45 2.42 -21.06
C GLY A 160 11.23 1.29 -20.39
N THR A 161 11.80 1.62 -19.25
CA THR A 161 12.53 0.68 -18.38
C THR A 161 11.86 0.62 -17.00
N ARG A 162 11.59 -0.60 -16.50
CA ARG A 162 11.07 -0.77 -15.14
C ARG A 162 12.18 -0.52 -14.12
N VAL A 163 11.98 0.48 -13.25
CA VAL A 163 12.96 0.91 -12.23
C VAL A 163 12.59 0.48 -10.81
N GLY A 164 11.34 0.08 -10.59
CA GLY A 164 10.88 -0.40 -9.28
C GLY A 164 9.69 -1.33 -9.39
N TYR A 165 9.50 -2.17 -8.38
CA TYR A 165 8.32 -3.03 -8.24
C TYR A 165 8.06 -3.40 -6.80
N GLY A 166 6.83 -3.82 -6.52
CA GLY A 166 6.41 -4.33 -5.22
C GLY A 166 5.01 -4.90 -5.25
N ALA A 167 4.67 -5.68 -4.22
CA ALA A 167 3.33 -6.19 -4.03
C ALA A 167 2.93 -6.08 -2.55
N ARG A 168 1.65 -5.85 -2.32
CA ARG A 168 1.05 -5.79 -0.99
C ARG A 168 -0.42 -6.17 -1.03
N ALA A 169 -0.87 -6.91 0.01
CA ALA A 169 -2.27 -7.10 0.36
C ALA A 169 -2.73 -6.07 1.38
#